data_535e3346909cfcb1bae0e8c94155d9f2
#
_entry.id   535e3346909cfcb1bae0e8c94155d9f2
#
_cell.length_a   1.000
_cell.length_b   1.000
_cell.length_c   1.000
_cell.angle_alpha   90.00
_cell.angle_beta   90.00
_cell.angle_gamma   90.00
#
_symmetry.space_group_name_H-M   'P 1'
#
loop_
_entity.id
_entity.type
_entity.pdbx_description
1 polymer ?
#
loop_
_entity_poly.entity_id
_entity_poly.type
_entity_poly.pdbx_seq_one_letter_code
_entity_poly.pdbx_strand_id
1 'polypeptide(L)'
;MSDFFKRASLLAVFLLILSSLLVAEIRDERASSNGADGSYELTIYVIPSYRTIDWTSPATLIKSTVNSFMEASFNKNRYPIGHLFIELRNPADETIIRTSIASRRPSEQREMVLKDKIGLGMLGAPVEARMESKEELADKIDKFARKGKIAFISYSILPEAADRVIKYVEKFTSRDSLGKSPSDRYGGSFWPLFHNEGAGCSAFGMAALELTGVNIDNPEWYIRVNVPYDLVGGKYNNMTKVKPMDVLKRKEWHDGSGEKWRDYYTHFIYDPSYIYSWILKQLSATELPDGFERSTKKAPNGKIMTGLSFDASGIKTPDGPIFKKRESPSVFIL
;
A
#
# COMPACT_ATOMS: atom_id res chain seq x y z
N MET A 1 -15.48 -52.91 26.95
CA MET A 1 -15.99 -51.53 26.68
C MET A 1 -14.91 -50.53 26.33
N SER A 2 -13.67 -50.70 26.81
CA SER A 2 -12.53 -49.74 26.53
C SER A 2 -12.03 -49.73 25.07
N ASP A 3 -11.99 -50.92 24.39
CA ASP A 3 -11.42 -51.00 23.04
C ASP A 3 -12.34 -50.49 21.92
N PHE A 4 -13.65 -50.50 22.15
CA PHE A 4 -14.62 -49.99 21.20
C PHE A 4 -14.53 -48.43 21.10
N PHE A 5 -14.36 -47.71 22.20
CA PHE A 5 -14.21 -46.30 22.23
C PHE A 5 -12.88 -45.83 21.63
N LYS A 6 -11.80 -46.58 21.80
CA LYS A 6 -10.49 -46.26 21.18
C LYS A 6 -10.54 -46.38 19.64
N ARG A 7 -11.22 -47.44 19.13
CA ARG A 7 -11.39 -47.65 17.68
C ARG A 7 -12.30 -46.57 17.03
N ALA A 8 -13.37 -46.15 17.72
CA ALA A 8 -14.24 -45.09 17.27
C ALA A 8 -13.55 -43.74 17.21
N SER A 9 -12.72 -43.40 18.20
CA SER A 9 -11.88 -42.18 18.20
C SER A 9 -10.84 -42.17 17.08
N LEU A 10 -10.17 -43.30 16.83
CA LEU A 10 -9.21 -43.40 15.71
C LEU A 10 -9.86 -43.21 14.34
N LEU A 11 -11.07 -43.78 14.14
CA LEU A 11 -11.83 -43.65 12.90
C LEU A 11 -12.28 -42.20 12.65
N ALA A 12 -12.71 -41.50 13.70
CA ALA A 12 -13.10 -40.08 13.62
C ALA A 12 -11.93 -39.15 13.29
N VAL A 13 -10.75 -39.40 13.86
CA VAL A 13 -9.53 -38.66 13.55
C VAL A 13 -9.06 -38.94 12.11
N PHE A 14 -9.17 -40.19 11.65
CA PHE A 14 -8.79 -40.56 10.29
C PHE A 14 -9.75 -39.95 9.23
N LEU A 15 -11.06 -39.88 9.51
CA LEU A 15 -12.04 -39.19 8.67
C LEU A 15 -11.83 -37.67 8.63
N LEU A 16 -11.43 -37.04 9.73
CA LEU A 16 -11.08 -35.61 9.78
C LEU A 16 -9.80 -35.31 8.98
N ILE A 17 -8.81 -36.19 9.03
CA ILE A 17 -7.57 -36.05 8.24
C ILE A 17 -7.85 -36.26 6.74
N LEU A 18 -8.67 -37.27 6.36
CA LEU A 18 -9.07 -37.46 4.98
C LEU A 18 -9.90 -36.30 4.41
N SER A 19 -10.80 -35.72 5.21
CA SER A 19 -11.58 -34.57 4.77
C SER A 19 -10.70 -33.31 4.60
N SER A 20 -9.68 -33.12 5.44
CA SER A 20 -8.72 -32.02 5.31
C SER A 20 -7.78 -32.17 4.10
N LEU A 21 -7.38 -33.42 3.78
CA LEU A 21 -6.59 -33.73 2.57
C LEU A 21 -7.42 -33.55 1.29
N LEU A 22 -8.68 -33.99 1.29
CA LEU A 22 -9.58 -33.82 0.14
C LEU A 22 -9.90 -32.34 -0.13
N VAL A 23 -10.08 -31.53 0.94
CA VAL A 23 -10.27 -30.07 0.82
C VAL A 23 -8.99 -29.37 0.36
N ALA A 24 -7.80 -29.89 0.73
CA ALA A 24 -6.53 -29.38 0.24
C ALA A 24 -6.30 -29.69 -1.24
N GLU A 25 -6.64 -30.91 -1.67
CA GLU A 25 -6.54 -31.35 -3.08
C GLU A 25 -7.53 -30.60 -3.99
N ILE A 26 -8.78 -30.39 -3.56
CA ILE A 26 -9.78 -29.57 -4.28
C ILE A 26 -9.37 -28.11 -4.33
N ARG A 27 -8.64 -27.59 -3.31
CA ARG A 27 -8.08 -26.23 -3.33
C ARG A 27 -6.89 -26.10 -4.27
N ASP A 28 -6.03 -27.11 -4.36
CA ASP A 28 -4.88 -27.10 -5.27
C ASP A 28 -5.33 -27.22 -6.74
N GLU A 29 -6.36 -28.03 -7.04
CA GLU A 29 -6.96 -28.07 -8.38
C GLU A 29 -7.66 -26.77 -8.78
N ARG A 30 -8.34 -26.06 -7.84
CA ARG A 30 -8.93 -24.74 -8.12
C ARG A 30 -7.88 -23.65 -8.25
N ALA A 31 -6.81 -23.69 -7.47
CA ALA A 31 -5.67 -22.78 -7.64
C ALA A 31 -4.96 -23.00 -8.99
N SER A 32 -4.92 -24.24 -9.48
CA SER A 32 -4.39 -24.59 -10.82
C SER A 32 -5.36 -24.24 -11.98
N SER A 33 -6.68 -24.18 -11.74
CA SER A 33 -7.65 -23.88 -12.80
C SER A 33 -7.88 -22.40 -13.07
N ASN A 34 -7.49 -21.50 -12.14
CA ASN A 34 -7.62 -20.06 -12.34
C ASN A 34 -6.63 -19.47 -13.37
N GLY A 35 -5.64 -20.24 -13.86
CA GLY A 35 -4.75 -19.84 -14.94
C GLY A 35 -5.21 -20.18 -16.36
N ALA A 36 -6.33 -20.90 -16.51
CA ALA A 36 -6.75 -21.45 -17.82
C ALA A 36 -7.51 -20.46 -18.72
N ASP A 37 -7.88 -19.27 -18.21
CA ASP A 37 -8.74 -18.32 -18.93
C ASP A 37 -8.00 -17.10 -19.51
N GLY A 38 -6.67 -17.14 -19.63
CA GLY A 38 -5.89 -16.04 -20.22
C GLY A 38 -5.86 -14.76 -19.37
N SER A 39 -6.35 -14.79 -18.13
CA SER A 39 -6.35 -13.64 -17.23
C SER A 39 -4.97 -13.36 -16.62
N TYR A 40 -4.65 -12.09 -16.45
CA TYR A 40 -3.49 -11.63 -15.68
C TYR A 40 -3.85 -11.52 -14.19
N GLU A 41 -2.87 -11.59 -13.31
CA GLU A 41 -3.05 -11.37 -11.88
C GLU A 41 -2.29 -10.11 -11.43
N LEU A 42 -3.01 -9.10 -10.94
CA LEU A 42 -2.41 -7.95 -10.24
C LEU A 42 -2.56 -8.16 -8.73
N THR A 43 -1.45 -8.30 -8.03
CA THR A 43 -1.43 -8.45 -6.57
C THR A 43 -0.90 -7.17 -5.91
N ILE A 44 -1.64 -6.67 -4.91
CA ILE A 44 -1.18 -5.62 -4.01
C ILE A 44 -0.73 -6.29 -2.72
N TYR A 45 0.55 -6.14 -2.35
CA TYR A 45 1.08 -6.57 -1.07
C TYR A 45 1.17 -5.40 -0.12
N VAL A 46 0.77 -5.61 1.13
CA VAL A 46 0.82 -4.60 2.19
C VAL A 46 1.58 -5.10 3.41
N ILE A 47 2.48 -4.27 3.90
CA ILE A 47 3.25 -4.44 5.12
C ILE A 47 2.84 -3.30 6.05
N PRO A 48 2.29 -3.57 7.25
CA PRO A 48 1.86 -2.51 8.15
C PRO A 48 3.06 -1.75 8.74
N SER A 49 2.83 -0.58 9.27
CA SER A 49 3.79 0.17 10.10
C SER A 49 4.21 -0.68 11.30
N TYR A 50 5.42 -0.42 11.81
CA TYR A 50 5.92 -1.16 12.97
C TYR A 50 5.03 -0.96 14.21
N ARG A 51 4.62 0.28 14.45
CA ARG A 51 3.56 0.66 15.38
C ARG A 51 2.44 1.34 14.61
N THR A 52 1.22 1.24 15.10
CA THR A 52 0.07 1.95 14.51
C THR A 52 0.34 3.45 14.55
N ILE A 53 0.21 4.09 13.39
CA ILE A 53 0.27 5.54 13.26
C ILE A 53 -1.09 6.11 13.65
N ASP A 54 -1.09 7.02 14.61
CA ASP A 54 -2.31 7.63 15.14
C ASP A 54 -2.59 8.98 14.45
N TRP A 55 -3.60 8.99 13.60
CA TRP A 55 -4.05 10.15 12.83
C TRP A 55 -5.15 10.97 13.52
N THR A 56 -5.41 10.74 14.81
CA THR A 56 -6.49 11.46 15.53
C THR A 56 -6.22 12.97 15.63
N SER A 57 -4.96 13.36 15.74
CA SER A 57 -4.54 14.76 15.77
C SER A 57 -3.12 14.95 15.24
N PRO A 58 -2.68 16.19 14.93
CA PRO A 58 -1.29 16.50 14.63
C PRO A 58 -0.32 15.99 15.70
N ALA A 59 -0.70 16.18 16.97
CA ALA A 59 0.13 15.79 18.11
C ALA A 59 0.31 14.28 18.24
N THR A 60 -0.78 13.50 18.05
CA THR A 60 -0.72 12.03 18.10
C THR A 60 -0.01 11.45 16.89
N LEU A 61 -0.20 12.04 15.71
CA LEU A 61 0.53 11.67 14.50
C LEU A 61 2.06 11.75 14.71
N ILE A 62 2.56 12.88 15.17
CA ILE A 62 4.00 13.05 15.40
C ILE A 62 4.52 12.07 16.48
N LYS A 63 3.81 11.92 17.59
CA LYS A 63 4.22 11.01 18.67
C LYS A 63 4.27 9.56 18.20
N SER A 64 3.21 9.07 17.58
CA SER A 64 3.14 7.68 17.10
C SER A 64 4.16 7.41 16.00
N THR A 65 4.37 8.37 15.08
CA THR A 65 5.38 8.27 14.04
C THR A 65 6.79 8.18 14.63
N VAL A 66 7.17 9.08 15.55
CA VAL A 66 8.49 9.06 16.21
C VAL A 66 8.70 7.75 16.95
N ASN A 67 7.71 7.28 17.72
CA ASN A 67 7.79 6.00 18.43
C ASN A 67 7.98 4.82 17.46
N SER A 68 7.22 4.80 16.36
CA SER A 68 7.36 3.76 15.35
C SER A 68 8.75 3.75 14.71
N PHE A 69 9.32 4.93 14.41
CA PHE A 69 10.68 5.04 13.87
C PHE A 69 11.75 4.58 14.87
N MET A 70 11.65 4.99 16.14
CA MET A 70 12.61 4.57 17.17
C MET A 70 12.60 3.05 17.35
N GLU A 71 11.43 2.46 17.55
CA GLU A 71 11.31 1.03 17.79
C GLU A 71 11.67 0.20 16.55
N ALA A 72 11.29 0.65 15.34
CA ALA A 72 11.69 -0.01 14.10
C ALA A 72 13.22 -0.02 13.94
N SER A 73 13.89 1.04 14.34
CA SER A 73 15.36 1.14 14.30
C SER A 73 16.02 0.13 15.25
N PHE A 74 15.54 0.01 16.50
CA PHE A 74 16.03 -0.99 17.45
C PHE A 74 15.82 -2.41 16.99
N ASN A 75 14.70 -2.70 16.34
CA ASN A 75 14.33 -4.04 15.88
C ASN A 75 14.80 -4.36 14.45
N LYS A 76 15.66 -3.53 13.87
CA LYS A 76 16.13 -3.66 12.48
C LYS A 76 14.98 -3.85 11.48
N ASN A 77 13.81 -3.28 11.78
CA ASN A 77 12.70 -3.20 10.86
C ASN A 77 12.90 -2.00 9.93
N ARG A 78 12.61 -2.16 8.61
CA ARG A 78 12.84 -1.10 7.63
C ARG A 78 11.56 -0.31 7.27
N TYR A 79 10.40 -0.66 7.82
CA TYR A 79 9.15 0.00 7.53
C TYR A 79 8.49 0.57 8.79
N PRO A 80 9.01 1.68 9.30
CA PRO A 80 8.40 2.32 10.47
C PRO A 80 6.99 2.86 10.17
N ILE A 81 6.70 3.21 8.91
CA ILE A 81 5.42 3.78 8.46
C ILE A 81 4.63 2.86 7.51
N GLY A 82 5.02 1.59 7.42
CA GLY A 82 4.37 0.64 6.50
C GLY A 82 4.92 0.71 5.07
N HIS A 83 4.44 -0.21 4.23
CA HIS A 83 4.83 -0.27 2.82
C HIS A 83 3.79 -0.98 1.98
N LEU A 84 3.67 -0.57 0.71
CA LEU A 84 2.84 -1.20 -0.29
C LEU A 84 3.63 -1.38 -1.58
N PHE A 85 3.47 -2.54 -2.24
CA PHE A 85 4.06 -2.81 -3.54
C PHE A 85 3.13 -3.68 -4.39
N ILE A 86 3.37 -3.69 -5.69
CA ILE A 86 2.58 -4.45 -6.66
C ILE A 86 3.38 -5.57 -7.29
N GLU A 87 2.65 -6.62 -7.68
CA GLU A 87 3.14 -7.68 -8.55
C GLU A 87 2.11 -7.93 -9.64
N LEU A 88 2.55 -7.95 -10.90
CA LEU A 88 1.74 -8.35 -12.05
C LEU A 88 2.30 -9.66 -12.59
N ARG A 89 1.44 -10.67 -12.73
CA ARG A 89 1.74 -11.97 -13.35
C ARG A 89 0.96 -12.15 -14.63
N ASN A 90 1.57 -12.85 -15.59
CA ASN A 90 0.91 -13.29 -16.81
C ASN A 90 0.10 -14.58 -16.59
N PRO A 91 -0.70 -15.03 -17.58
CA PRO A 91 -1.45 -16.28 -17.48
C PRO A 91 -0.58 -17.55 -17.29
N ALA A 92 0.72 -17.49 -17.60
CA ALA A 92 1.68 -18.56 -17.34
C ALA A 92 2.27 -18.51 -15.91
N ASP A 93 1.70 -17.69 -15.01
CA ASP A 93 2.16 -17.46 -13.63
C ASP A 93 3.59 -16.88 -13.53
N GLU A 94 4.07 -16.25 -14.60
CA GLU A 94 5.36 -15.58 -14.61
C GLU A 94 5.22 -14.14 -14.10
N THR A 95 6.06 -13.73 -13.16
CA THR A 95 6.09 -12.35 -12.67
C THR A 95 6.69 -11.42 -13.72
N ILE A 96 5.84 -10.59 -14.36
CA ILE A 96 6.24 -9.55 -15.32
C ILE A 96 6.78 -8.33 -14.57
N ILE A 97 6.01 -7.83 -13.61
CA ILE A 97 6.34 -6.67 -12.78
C ILE A 97 6.29 -7.09 -11.31
N ARG A 98 7.28 -6.70 -10.53
CA ARG A 98 7.21 -6.62 -9.06
C ARG A 98 8.01 -5.39 -8.68
N THR A 99 7.32 -4.33 -8.25
CA THR A 99 7.96 -3.04 -8.00
C THR A 99 7.18 -2.19 -7.01
N SER A 100 7.85 -1.20 -6.47
CA SER A 100 7.30 -0.09 -5.68
C SER A 100 8.24 1.09 -5.75
N ILE A 101 7.83 2.21 -5.17
CA ILE A 101 8.67 3.39 -4.99
C ILE A 101 9.00 3.59 -3.50
N ALA A 102 10.23 3.97 -3.21
CA ALA A 102 10.70 4.24 -1.85
C ALA A 102 11.57 5.48 -1.81
N SER A 103 11.64 6.15 -0.65
CA SER A 103 12.61 7.22 -0.44
C SER A 103 14.04 6.69 -0.58
N ARG A 104 14.87 7.39 -1.33
CA ARG A 104 16.30 7.08 -1.48
C ARG A 104 17.09 7.37 -0.21
N ARG A 105 16.76 8.47 0.47
CA ARG A 105 17.42 8.94 1.69
C ARG A 105 16.40 9.13 2.82
N PRO A 106 16.21 8.13 3.70
CA PRO A 106 15.27 8.24 4.81
C PRO A 106 15.57 9.40 5.78
N SER A 107 16.83 9.89 5.83
CA SER A 107 17.24 11.04 6.65
C SER A 107 16.69 12.37 6.14
N GLU A 108 16.35 12.48 4.85
CA GLU A 108 15.92 13.73 4.22
C GLU A 108 14.67 14.32 4.87
N GLN A 109 13.64 13.48 5.12
CA GLN A 109 12.44 13.93 5.83
C GLN A 109 12.75 14.46 7.25
N ARG A 110 13.68 13.81 7.95
CA ARG A 110 14.13 14.26 9.26
C ARG A 110 14.84 15.62 9.17
N GLU A 111 15.66 15.82 8.16
CA GLU A 111 16.34 17.09 7.93
C GLU A 111 15.34 18.21 7.64
N MET A 112 14.35 17.96 6.79
CA MET A 112 13.27 18.91 6.49
C MET A 112 12.53 19.36 7.75
N VAL A 113 12.23 18.44 8.68
CA VAL A 113 11.55 18.79 9.94
C VAL A 113 12.48 19.51 10.91
N LEU A 114 13.71 19.04 11.08
CA LEU A 114 14.61 19.55 12.12
C LEU A 114 15.42 20.78 11.69
N LYS A 115 15.88 20.84 10.42
CA LYS A 115 16.67 21.94 9.89
C LYS A 115 15.80 22.98 9.21
N ASP A 116 14.96 22.56 8.26
CA ASP A 116 14.18 23.46 7.41
C ASP A 116 12.89 23.95 8.09
N LYS A 117 12.53 23.33 9.23
CA LYS A 117 11.36 23.70 10.06
C LYS A 117 10.04 23.69 9.27
N ILE A 118 9.87 22.69 8.38
CA ILE A 118 8.67 22.61 7.52
C ILE A 118 7.43 22.07 8.25
N GLY A 119 7.56 21.61 9.49
CA GLY A 119 6.44 21.07 10.27
C GLY A 119 5.69 19.95 9.54
N LEU A 120 4.36 20.05 9.50
CA LEU A 120 3.50 19.11 8.76
C LEU A 120 3.58 19.25 7.23
N GLY A 121 4.31 20.24 6.71
CA GLY A 121 4.65 20.27 5.30
C GLY A 121 5.36 19.00 4.83
N MET A 122 6.00 18.25 5.75
CA MET A 122 6.61 16.94 5.44
C MET A 122 5.63 15.89 4.87
N LEU A 123 4.34 16.01 5.16
CA LEU A 123 3.33 15.08 4.64
C LEU A 123 3.15 15.19 3.12
N GLY A 124 3.40 16.40 2.58
CA GLY A 124 3.26 16.66 1.14
C GLY A 124 4.59 16.89 0.41
N ALA A 125 5.64 17.23 1.14
CA ALA A 125 6.93 17.61 0.54
C ALA A 125 7.60 16.45 -0.20
N PRO A 126 8.12 16.67 -1.42
CA PRO A 126 8.88 15.67 -2.15
C PRO A 126 10.25 15.44 -1.51
N VAL A 127 10.66 14.17 -1.49
CA VAL A 127 12.03 13.72 -1.21
C VAL A 127 12.55 12.90 -2.38
N GLU A 128 13.86 12.68 -2.44
CA GLU A 128 14.44 11.82 -3.47
C GLU A 128 13.90 10.40 -3.39
N ALA A 129 13.55 9.84 -4.56
CA ALA A 129 12.98 8.52 -4.67
C ALA A 129 13.85 7.57 -5.50
N ARG A 130 13.52 6.29 -5.40
CA ARG A 130 13.95 5.22 -6.29
C ARG A 130 12.87 4.16 -6.43
N MET A 131 12.87 3.49 -7.56
CA MET A 131 12.11 2.25 -7.68
C MET A 131 12.81 1.11 -6.95
N GLU A 132 12.03 0.20 -6.42
CA GLU A 132 12.52 -1.03 -5.79
C GLU A 132 12.52 -2.17 -6.81
N SER A 133 13.57 -2.99 -6.78
CA SER A 133 13.70 -4.10 -7.71
C SER A 133 12.83 -5.30 -7.32
N LYS A 134 12.65 -6.19 -8.30
CA LYS A 134 11.92 -7.46 -8.13
C LYS A 134 12.55 -8.32 -7.02
N GLU A 135 13.87 -8.36 -6.96
CA GLU A 135 14.68 -9.12 -6.00
C GLU A 135 14.58 -8.54 -4.59
N GLU A 136 14.73 -7.21 -4.46
CA GLU A 136 14.55 -6.52 -3.16
C GLU A 136 13.17 -6.80 -2.57
N LEU A 137 12.12 -6.83 -3.40
CA LEU A 137 10.76 -7.09 -2.94
C LEU A 137 10.51 -8.59 -2.64
N ALA A 138 11.18 -9.52 -3.35
CA ALA A 138 11.16 -10.94 -3.01
C ALA A 138 11.74 -11.17 -1.60
N ASP A 139 12.89 -10.57 -1.30
CA ASP A 139 13.50 -10.62 0.04
C ASP A 139 12.59 -10.03 1.13
N LYS A 140 11.82 -8.99 0.79
CA LYS A 140 10.84 -8.41 1.71
C LYS A 140 9.65 -9.33 1.95
N ILE A 141 9.10 -9.94 0.90
CA ILE A 141 8.05 -10.95 1.03
C ILE A 141 8.53 -12.03 2.01
N ASP A 142 9.70 -12.59 1.80
CA ASP A 142 10.27 -13.62 2.67
C ASP A 142 10.42 -13.17 4.12
N LYS A 143 10.97 -11.99 4.32
CA LYS A 143 11.21 -11.43 5.65
C LYS A 143 9.91 -11.20 6.41
N PHE A 144 8.91 -10.61 5.76
CA PHE A 144 7.66 -10.24 6.43
C PHE A 144 6.67 -11.40 6.50
N ALA A 145 6.71 -12.37 5.57
CA ALA A 145 5.98 -13.62 5.66
C ALA A 145 6.42 -14.45 6.90
N ARG A 146 7.73 -14.53 7.17
CA ARG A 146 8.24 -15.17 8.41
C ARG A 146 7.72 -14.54 9.69
N LYS A 147 7.45 -13.23 9.66
CA LYS A 147 6.95 -12.47 10.81
C LYS A 147 5.41 -12.43 10.89
N GLY A 148 4.69 -12.97 9.91
CA GLY A 148 3.24 -12.82 9.79
C GLY A 148 2.79 -11.35 9.68
N LYS A 149 3.61 -10.49 9.05
CA LYS A 149 3.40 -9.04 8.93
C LYS A 149 3.32 -8.59 7.46
N ILE A 150 2.74 -9.43 6.63
CA ILE A 150 2.40 -9.13 5.23
C ILE A 150 1.05 -9.76 4.93
N ALA A 151 0.22 -9.04 4.19
CA ALA A 151 -1.01 -9.55 3.60
C ALA A 151 -1.10 -9.07 2.15
N PHE A 152 -2.06 -9.59 1.40
CA PHE A 152 -2.22 -9.24 -0.01
C PHE A 152 -3.70 -9.24 -0.43
N ILE A 153 -3.97 -8.54 -1.53
CA ILE A 153 -5.19 -8.71 -2.33
C ILE A 153 -4.75 -8.97 -3.77
N SER A 154 -5.21 -10.07 -4.36
CA SER A 154 -4.98 -10.41 -5.77
C SER A 154 -6.23 -10.15 -6.59
N TYR A 155 -6.06 -9.56 -7.76
CA TYR A 155 -7.12 -9.26 -8.70
C TYR A 155 -6.85 -9.98 -10.01
N SER A 156 -7.78 -10.85 -10.44
CA SER A 156 -7.78 -11.37 -11.81
C SER A 156 -8.26 -10.26 -12.74
N ILE A 157 -7.45 -9.86 -13.71
CA ILE A 157 -7.70 -8.71 -14.58
C ILE A 157 -7.61 -9.09 -16.06
N LEU A 158 -8.27 -8.31 -16.90
CA LEU A 158 -8.21 -8.44 -18.35
C LEU A 158 -6.81 -8.11 -18.91
N PRO A 159 -6.43 -8.68 -20.09
CA PRO A 159 -5.16 -8.36 -20.74
C PRO A 159 -4.95 -6.86 -21.01
N GLU A 160 -5.99 -6.16 -21.46
CA GLU A 160 -5.94 -4.72 -21.69
C GLU A 160 -5.74 -3.90 -20.40
N ALA A 161 -6.25 -4.38 -19.27
CA ALA A 161 -5.99 -3.77 -17.96
C ALA A 161 -4.53 -4.00 -17.54
N ALA A 162 -3.99 -5.20 -17.76
CA ALA A 162 -2.59 -5.51 -17.53
C ALA A 162 -1.66 -4.65 -18.38
N ASP A 163 -1.97 -4.46 -19.67
CA ASP A 163 -1.25 -3.57 -20.57
C ASP A 163 -1.21 -2.11 -20.08
N ARG A 164 -2.30 -1.64 -19.48
CA ARG A 164 -2.33 -0.28 -18.88
C ARG A 164 -1.40 -0.19 -17.68
N VAL A 165 -1.35 -1.20 -16.82
CA VAL A 165 -0.43 -1.25 -15.68
C VAL A 165 1.02 -1.28 -16.16
N ILE A 166 1.35 -2.07 -17.19
CA ILE A 166 2.69 -2.13 -17.77
C ILE A 166 3.09 -0.75 -18.32
N LYS A 167 2.25 -0.14 -19.15
CA LYS A 167 2.49 1.20 -19.72
C LYS A 167 2.60 2.29 -18.64
N TYR A 168 1.84 2.16 -17.56
CA TYR A 168 1.95 3.07 -16.42
C TYR A 168 3.33 2.99 -15.78
N VAL A 169 3.81 1.79 -15.45
CA VAL A 169 5.13 1.60 -14.82
C VAL A 169 6.25 2.08 -15.75
N GLU A 170 6.20 1.73 -17.04
CA GLU A 170 7.16 2.18 -18.05
C GLU A 170 7.24 3.71 -18.14
N LYS A 171 6.09 4.39 -18.29
CA LYS A 171 6.03 5.84 -18.40
C LYS A 171 6.40 6.54 -17.09
N PHE A 172 6.00 5.98 -15.94
CA PHE A 172 6.34 6.53 -14.63
C PHE A 172 7.85 6.49 -14.37
N THR A 173 8.55 5.51 -14.92
CA THR A 173 10.02 5.33 -14.78
C THR A 173 10.81 5.92 -15.95
N SER A 174 10.15 6.29 -17.04
CA SER A 174 10.84 6.88 -18.22
C SER A 174 11.42 8.24 -17.88
N ARG A 175 12.58 8.54 -18.48
CA ARG A 175 13.26 9.82 -18.30
C ARG A 175 12.95 10.77 -19.45
N ASP A 176 12.73 12.02 -19.12
CA ASP A 176 12.58 13.10 -20.09
C ASP A 176 13.94 13.51 -20.71
N SER A 177 13.94 14.49 -21.61
CA SER A 177 15.13 15.04 -22.24
C SER A 177 16.15 15.66 -21.28
N LEU A 178 15.72 15.99 -20.05
CA LEU A 178 16.55 16.51 -18.98
C LEU A 178 17.03 15.40 -18.02
N GLY A 179 16.75 14.15 -18.32
CA GLY A 179 17.08 12.99 -17.51
C GLY A 179 16.24 12.86 -16.22
N LYS A 180 15.13 13.58 -16.10
CA LYS A 180 14.22 13.53 -14.94
C LYS A 180 13.09 12.54 -15.18
N SER A 181 12.65 11.88 -14.10
CA SER A 181 11.53 10.95 -14.10
C SER A 181 10.54 11.26 -12.96
N PRO A 182 9.23 10.99 -13.13
CA PRO A 182 8.29 10.99 -12.00
C PRO A 182 8.77 10.11 -10.84
N SER A 183 9.43 8.98 -11.13
CA SER A 183 9.97 8.06 -10.13
C SER A 183 11.15 8.58 -9.31
N ASP A 184 11.66 9.77 -9.62
CA ASP A 184 12.70 10.43 -8.81
C ASP A 184 12.13 11.18 -7.59
N ARG A 185 10.79 11.28 -7.47
CA ARG A 185 10.10 12.04 -6.40
C ARG A 185 9.18 11.16 -5.57
N TYR A 186 9.42 11.11 -4.25
CA TYR A 186 8.59 10.43 -3.27
C TYR A 186 7.85 11.44 -2.40
N GLY A 187 6.53 11.28 -2.23
CA GLY A 187 5.76 12.16 -1.34
C GLY A 187 4.31 11.73 -1.18
N GLY A 188 3.71 12.10 -0.05
CA GLY A 188 2.36 11.71 0.32
C GLY A 188 1.24 12.51 -0.37
N SER A 189 1.54 13.66 -0.99
CA SER A 189 0.54 14.51 -1.67
C SER A 189 0.51 14.32 -3.18
N PHE A 190 1.27 13.36 -3.70
CA PHE A 190 1.34 13.05 -5.12
C PHE A 190 0.34 11.98 -5.51
N TRP A 191 -0.28 12.14 -6.69
CA TRP A 191 -1.02 11.08 -7.33
C TRP A 191 -0.37 10.79 -8.69
N PRO A 192 0.22 9.60 -8.86
CA PRO A 192 1.11 9.31 -10.00
C PRO A 192 0.40 9.24 -11.35
N LEU A 193 -0.92 9.30 -11.40
CA LEU A 193 -1.68 9.46 -12.66
C LEU A 193 -1.80 10.92 -13.11
N PHE A 194 -1.26 11.88 -12.36
CA PHE A 194 -1.07 13.23 -12.88
C PHE A 194 0.30 13.37 -13.55
N HIS A 195 0.34 14.13 -14.64
CA HIS A 195 1.58 14.34 -15.39
C HIS A 195 2.71 14.84 -14.50
N ASN A 196 3.85 14.20 -14.61
CA ASN A 196 5.11 14.56 -13.95
C ASN A 196 5.07 14.57 -12.41
N GLU A 197 4.07 13.98 -11.79
CA GLU A 197 4.04 13.80 -10.34
C GLU A 197 4.77 12.51 -9.93
N GLY A 198 5.42 12.58 -8.78
CA GLY A 198 5.96 11.39 -8.11
C GLY A 198 4.87 10.57 -7.44
N ALA A 199 5.25 9.73 -6.49
CA ALA A 199 4.32 8.94 -5.70
C ALA A 199 4.87 8.63 -4.30
N GLY A 200 3.98 8.37 -3.34
CA GLY A 200 4.24 7.48 -2.22
C GLY A 200 4.02 6.03 -2.64
N CYS A 201 4.54 5.05 -1.89
CA CYS A 201 4.40 3.63 -2.21
C CYS A 201 2.93 3.20 -2.36
N SER A 202 2.06 3.66 -1.46
CA SER A 202 0.63 3.35 -1.53
C SER A 202 -0.06 4.01 -2.72
N ALA A 203 0.22 5.29 -2.98
CA ALA A 203 -0.33 5.99 -4.13
C ALA A 203 0.09 5.33 -5.44
N PHE A 204 1.35 4.85 -5.54
CA PHE A 204 1.86 4.13 -6.70
C PHE A 204 1.08 2.83 -6.97
N GLY A 205 0.89 2.00 -5.94
CA GLY A 205 0.18 0.73 -6.10
C GLY A 205 -1.32 0.91 -6.30
N MET A 206 -1.96 1.84 -5.58
CA MET A 206 -3.40 2.11 -5.74
C MET A 206 -3.71 2.72 -7.11
N ALA A 207 -2.82 3.54 -7.66
CA ALA A 207 -2.96 4.05 -9.02
C ALA A 207 -2.87 2.94 -10.08
N ALA A 208 -1.99 1.95 -9.88
CA ALA A 208 -1.95 0.77 -10.74
C ALA A 208 -3.28 0.01 -10.72
N LEU A 209 -3.91 -0.13 -9.54
CA LEU A 209 -5.21 -0.76 -9.40
C LEU A 209 -6.33 0.08 -10.03
N GLU A 210 -6.34 1.41 -9.86
CA GLU A 210 -7.32 2.31 -10.49
C GLU A 210 -7.33 2.16 -12.03
N LEU A 211 -6.16 1.94 -12.63
CA LEU A 211 -6.03 1.76 -14.08
C LEU A 211 -6.67 0.49 -14.62
N THR A 212 -6.97 -0.48 -13.77
CA THR A 212 -7.70 -1.69 -14.16
C THR A 212 -9.23 -1.50 -14.16
N GLY A 213 -9.73 -0.37 -13.65
CA GLY A 213 -11.16 -0.10 -13.47
C GLY A 213 -11.71 -0.54 -12.11
N VAL A 214 -10.91 -1.23 -11.30
CA VAL A 214 -11.32 -1.62 -9.93
C VAL A 214 -11.54 -0.37 -9.09
N ASN A 215 -12.66 -0.35 -8.36
CA ASN A 215 -12.94 0.73 -7.42
C ASN A 215 -11.99 0.69 -6.23
N ILE A 216 -11.23 1.75 -6.05
CA ILE A 216 -10.27 1.93 -4.95
C ILE A 216 -10.82 2.80 -3.81
N ASP A 217 -12.02 3.34 -3.94
CA ASP A 217 -12.63 4.21 -2.93
C ASP A 217 -13.23 3.38 -1.78
N ASN A 218 -12.36 2.90 -0.92
CA ASN A 218 -12.73 2.24 0.33
C ASN A 218 -12.30 3.11 1.52
N PRO A 219 -13.23 3.69 2.28
CA PRO A 219 -12.91 4.60 3.38
C PRO A 219 -12.10 3.94 4.51
N GLU A 220 -12.09 2.60 4.62
CA GLU A 220 -11.23 1.89 5.57
C GLU A 220 -9.76 1.76 5.09
N TRP A 221 -9.41 2.19 3.88
CA TRP A 221 -8.06 2.06 3.31
C TRP A 221 -7.25 3.34 3.35
N TYR A 222 -7.90 4.49 3.56
CA TYR A 222 -7.25 5.78 3.48
C TYR A 222 -7.58 6.69 4.66
N ILE A 223 -6.79 7.72 4.78
CA ILE A 223 -6.94 8.80 5.73
C ILE A 223 -7.15 10.08 4.95
N ARG A 224 -8.10 10.90 5.43
CA ARG A 224 -8.34 12.25 4.94
C ARG A 224 -8.38 13.19 6.12
N VAL A 225 -7.45 14.12 6.19
CA VAL A 225 -7.36 15.13 7.26
C VAL A 225 -7.12 16.52 6.66
N ASN A 226 -7.65 17.54 7.30
CA ASN A 226 -7.37 18.92 6.94
C ASN A 226 -6.20 19.41 7.79
N VAL A 227 -5.04 19.50 7.19
CA VAL A 227 -3.81 19.96 7.86
C VAL A 227 -3.90 21.47 8.03
N PRO A 228 -3.81 22.00 9.27
CA PRO A 228 -3.75 23.43 9.48
C PRO A 228 -2.57 24.05 8.76
N TYR A 229 -2.80 25.11 7.97
CA TYR A 229 -1.75 25.67 7.11
C TYR A 229 -0.68 26.42 7.90
N ASP A 230 -0.99 26.90 9.11
CA ASP A 230 -0.04 27.45 10.07
C ASP A 230 0.96 26.41 10.61
N LEU A 231 0.67 25.10 10.45
CA LEU A 231 1.61 24.02 10.74
C LEU A 231 2.42 23.56 9.51
N VAL A 232 2.25 24.19 8.36
CA VAL A 232 3.08 24.04 7.16
C VAL A 232 4.14 25.14 7.18
N GLY A 233 5.39 24.80 6.98
CA GLY A 233 6.50 25.75 7.05
C GLY A 233 7.48 25.65 5.87
N GLY A 234 8.58 26.34 5.99
CA GLY A 234 9.63 26.41 4.97
C GLY A 234 9.16 27.06 3.67
N LYS A 235 9.72 26.60 2.55
CA LYS A 235 9.39 27.11 1.22
C LYS A 235 7.92 26.91 0.82
N TYR A 236 7.19 26.08 1.54
CA TYR A 236 5.79 25.76 1.26
C TYR A 236 4.81 26.75 1.89
N ASN A 237 5.28 27.58 2.82
CA ASN A 237 4.50 28.67 3.44
C ASN A 237 5.41 29.85 3.80
N ASN A 238 5.81 30.63 2.79
CA ASN A 238 6.53 31.90 2.94
C ASN A 238 7.73 31.84 3.91
N MET A 239 8.48 30.74 3.91
CA MET A 239 9.62 30.48 4.80
C MET A 239 9.29 30.51 6.31
N THR A 240 8.02 30.35 6.67
CA THR A 240 7.57 30.21 8.06
C THR A 240 8.28 29.04 8.73
N LYS A 241 8.71 29.23 9.97
CA LYS A 241 9.42 28.19 10.74
C LYS A 241 8.45 27.48 11.69
N VAL A 242 8.10 26.25 11.39
CA VAL A 242 7.26 25.40 12.24
C VAL A 242 8.14 24.39 12.98
N LYS A 243 8.17 24.51 14.31
CA LYS A 243 8.98 23.62 15.17
C LYS A 243 8.16 22.36 15.52
N PRO A 244 8.81 21.21 15.84
CA PRO A 244 8.11 20.01 16.30
C PRO A 244 7.17 20.28 17.49
N MET A 245 7.54 21.19 18.40
CA MET A 245 6.71 21.57 19.54
C MET A 245 5.42 22.28 19.15
N ASP A 246 5.39 23.01 18.05
CA ASP A 246 4.18 23.69 17.57
C ASP A 246 3.15 22.64 17.10
N VAL A 247 3.61 21.59 16.43
CA VAL A 247 2.77 20.44 16.04
C VAL A 247 2.32 19.65 17.28
N LEU A 248 3.20 19.38 18.24
CA LEU A 248 2.88 18.63 19.46
C LEU A 248 1.82 19.32 20.36
N LYS A 249 1.68 20.63 20.26
CA LYS A 249 0.65 21.39 20.96
C LYS A 249 -0.72 21.32 20.31
N ARG A 250 -0.80 21.00 19.00
CA ARG A 250 -2.05 20.98 18.26
C ARG A 250 -2.80 19.64 18.49
N LYS A 251 -3.96 19.73 19.15
CA LYS A 251 -4.77 18.57 19.57
C LYS A 251 -5.83 18.14 18.57
N GLU A 252 -6.11 18.97 17.57
CA GLU A 252 -7.15 18.75 16.59
C GLU A 252 -6.65 19.11 15.20
N TRP A 253 -7.14 18.39 14.19
CA TRP A 253 -7.02 18.78 12.80
C TRP A 253 -7.86 20.02 12.53
N HIS A 254 -7.64 20.67 11.39
CA HIS A 254 -8.49 21.79 10.98
C HIS A 254 -9.88 21.27 10.61
N ASP A 255 -10.93 21.99 10.96
CA ASP A 255 -12.33 21.59 10.72
C ASP A 255 -12.77 21.72 9.25
N GLY A 256 -11.92 22.33 8.40
CA GLY A 256 -12.18 22.55 6.97
C GLY A 256 -12.93 23.85 6.68
N SER A 257 -13.16 24.68 7.69
CA SER A 257 -13.70 26.04 7.48
C SER A 257 -12.66 26.97 6.86
N GLY A 258 -13.11 28.06 6.21
CA GLY A 258 -12.21 29.04 5.60
C GLY A 258 -11.70 28.64 4.21
N GLU A 259 -10.52 29.10 3.85
CA GLU A 259 -9.96 29.01 2.51
C GLU A 259 -8.85 27.99 2.40
N LYS A 260 -8.99 27.06 1.44
CA LYS A 260 -7.97 26.04 1.15
C LYS A 260 -6.67 26.72 0.69
N TRP A 261 -5.53 26.21 1.17
CA TRP A 261 -4.19 26.74 0.95
C TRP A 261 -3.86 28.06 1.66
N ARG A 262 -4.77 28.60 2.44
CA ARG A 262 -4.56 29.72 3.35
C ARG A 262 -4.77 29.30 4.80
N ASP A 263 -5.88 28.64 5.08
CA ASP A 263 -6.26 28.21 6.42
C ASP A 263 -5.93 26.71 6.66
N TYR A 264 -6.08 25.91 5.61
CA TYR A 264 -5.76 24.48 5.63
C TYR A 264 -5.47 23.93 4.24
N TYR A 265 -4.92 22.70 4.17
CA TYR A 265 -4.99 21.86 2.98
C TYR A 265 -5.47 20.46 3.35
N THR A 266 -6.18 19.80 2.45
CA THR A 266 -6.63 18.42 2.65
C THR A 266 -5.50 17.48 2.27
N HIS A 267 -5.01 16.70 3.25
CA HIS A 267 -4.09 15.59 3.02
C HIS A 267 -4.90 14.32 2.89
N PHE A 268 -4.61 13.56 1.84
CA PHE A 268 -5.22 12.27 1.55
C PHE A 268 -4.10 11.26 1.31
N ILE A 269 -4.18 10.11 1.97
CA ILE A 269 -3.21 9.04 1.82
C ILE A 269 -3.86 7.68 2.04
N TYR A 270 -3.59 6.72 1.14
CA TYR A 270 -3.82 5.31 1.41
C TYR A 270 -2.77 4.82 2.41
N ASP A 271 -3.21 4.25 3.53
CA ASP A 271 -2.31 3.79 4.60
C ASP A 271 -2.16 2.25 4.54
N PRO A 272 -0.93 1.73 4.33
CA PRO A 272 -0.70 0.29 4.29
C PRO A 272 -1.17 -0.45 5.53
N SER A 273 -1.14 0.18 6.72
CA SER A 273 -1.60 -0.43 7.96
C SER A 273 -3.11 -0.55 8.02
N TYR A 274 -3.82 0.41 7.42
CA TYR A 274 -5.28 0.40 7.33
C TYR A 274 -5.73 -0.68 6.35
N ILE A 275 -5.11 -0.76 5.17
CA ILE A 275 -5.38 -1.82 4.19
C ILE A 275 -5.06 -3.20 4.80
N TYR A 276 -3.90 -3.34 5.48
CA TYR A 276 -3.52 -4.58 6.17
C TYR A 276 -4.56 -4.98 7.22
N SER A 277 -4.99 -4.04 8.06
CA SER A 277 -5.98 -4.28 9.11
C SER A 277 -7.34 -4.66 8.54
N TRP A 278 -7.75 -4.01 7.43
CA TRP A 278 -8.96 -4.35 6.71
C TRP A 278 -8.90 -5.79 6.17
N ILE A 279 -7.80 -6.19 5.52
CA ILE A 279 -7.63 -7.56 5.04
C ILE A 279 -7.78 -8.57 6.19
N LEU A 280 -7.11 -8.33 7.32
CA LEU A 280 -7.19 -9.23 8.48
C LEU A 280 -8.61 -9.28 9.08
N LYS A 281 -9.31 -8.15 9.12
CA LYS A 281 -10.72 -8.08 9.52
C LYS A 281 -11.60 -8.95 8.62
N GLN A 282 -11.42 -8.87 7.29
CA GLN A 282 -12.17 -9.70 6.34
C GLN A 282 -11.82 -11.19 6.48
N LEU A 283 -10.52 -11.52 6.63
CA LEU A 283 -10.11 -12.92 6.82
C LEU A 283 -10.71 -13.57 8.06
N SER A 284 -11.03 -12.81 9.10
CA SER A 284 -11.67 -13.28 10.34
C SER A 284 -13.20 -13.17 10.33
N ALA A 285 -13.80 -12.49 9.35
CA ALA A 285 -15.24 -12.34 9.25
C ALA A 285 -15.92 -13.67 8.83
N THR A 286 -17.17 -13.85 9.21
CA THR A 286 -17.97 -15.01 8.78
C THR A 286 -18.27 -14.92 7.28
N GLU A 287 -18.64 -13.74 6.82
CA GLU A 287 -18.96 -13.43 5.43
C GLU A 287 -17.96 -12.40 4.89
N LEU A 288 -17.56 -12.58 3.64
CA LEU A 288 -16.68 -11.64 2.93
C LEU A 288 -17.51 -10.59 2.19
N PRO A 289 -16.95 -9.42 1.89
CA PRO A 289 -17.57 -8.49 0.95
C PRO A 289 -17.79 -9.17 -0.41
N ASP A 290 -18.81 -8.73 -1.16
CA ASP A 290 -19.19 -9.29 -2.45
C ASP A 290 -17.97 -9.34 -3.41
N GLY A 291 -17.81 -10.48 -4.05
CA GLY A 291 -16.76 -10.74 -5.02
C GLY A 291 -15.37 -11.06 -4.43
N PHE A 292 -15.20 -10.97 -3.10
CA PHE A 292 -13.95 -11.38 -2.46
C PHE A 292 -13.98 -12.84 -2.00
N GLU A 293 -12.83 -13.50 -2.14
CA GLU A 293 -12.59 -14.85 -1.63
C GLU A 293 -11.31 -14.86 -0.77
N ARG A 294 -11.23 -15.82 0.19
CA ARG A 294 -10.00 -16.06 0.94
C ARG A 294 -8.97 -16.71 0.04
N SER A 295 -7.75 -16.22 0.08
CA SER A 295 -6.66 -16.70 -0.77
C SER A 295 -5.38 -16.90 0.01
N THR A 296 -4.49 -17.73 -0.52
CA THR A 296 -3.16 -17.96 0.04
C THR A 296 -2.11 -17.89 -1.05
N LYS A 297 -0.92 -17.38 -0.70
CA LYS A 297 0.26 -17.39 -1.58
C LYS A 297 1.45 -17.94 -0.82
N LYS A 298 2.31 -18.67 -1.53
CA LYS A 298 3.56 -19.20 -0.99
C LYS A 298 4.68 -18.18 -1.22
N ALA A 299 5.31 -17.73 -0.15
CA ALA A 299 6.52 -16.92 -0.24
C ALA A 299 7.69 -17.76 -0.79
N PRO A 300 8.77 -17.14 -1.35
CA PRO A 300 9.94 -17.88 -1.83
C PRO A 300 10.57 -18.83 -0.80
N ASN A 301 10.52 -18.45 0.49
CA ASN A 301 10.99 -19.30 1.62
C ASN A 301 10.02 -20.42 2.02
N GLY A 302 8.94 -20.64 1.28
CA GLY A 302 7.93 -21.66 1.53
C GLY A 302 6.86 -21.29 2.57
N LYS A 303 6.95 -20.13 3.24
CA LYS A 303 5.94 -19.69 4.21
C LYS A 303 4.64 -19.31 3.47
N ILE A 304 3.51 -19.77 4.01
CA ILE A 304 2.19 -19.41 3.50
C ILE A 304 1.81 -18.03 4.04
N MET A 305 1.40 -17.16 3.13
CA MET A 305 0.77 -15.88 3.40
C MET A 305 -0.73 -15.99 3.15
N THR A 306 -1.52 -15.28 3.94
CA THR A 306 -2.98 -15.20 3.77
C THR A 306 -3.37 -13.85 3.21
N GLY A 307 -4.40 -13.82 2.41
CA GLY A 307 -4.91 -12.62 1.77
C GLY A 307 -6.29 -12.85 1.18
N LEU A 308 -6.68 -11.98 0.28
CA LEU A 308 -7.94 -12.04 -0.45
C LEU A 308 -7.67 -12.13 -1.95
N SER A 309 -8.60 -12.70 -2.69
CA SER A 309 -8.68 -12.61 -4.15
C SER A 309 -10.00 -11.98 -4.56
N PHE A 310 -10.00 -11.35 -5.72
CA PHE A 310 -11.17 -10.73 -6.33
C PHE A 310 -11.11 -10.93 -7.85
N ASP A 311 -12.20 -11.45 -8.44
CA ASP A 311 -12.29 -11.55 -9.89
C ASP A 311 -12.74 -10.20 -10.48
N ALA A 312 -11.80 -9.50 -11.09
CA ALA A 312 -12.03 -8.24 -11.80
C ALA A 312 -12.08 -8.41 -13.32
N SER A 313 -12.11 -9.64 -13.84
CA SER A 313 -12.16 -9.90 -15.30
C SER A 313 -13.46 -9.40 -15.95
N GLY A 314 -14.53 -9.24 -15.16
CA GLY A 314 -15.78 -8.61 -15.61
C GLY A 314 -15.80 -7.09 -15.55
N ILE A 315 -14.76 -6.44 -15.01
CA ILE A 315 -14.72 -5.00 -14.88
C ILE A 315 -14.19 -4.35 -16.16
N LYS A 316 -14.94 -3.38 -16.69
CA LYS A 316 -14.53 -2.65 -17.89
C LYS A 316 -13.24 -1.85 -17.62
N THR A 317 -12.20 -2.11 -18.40
CA THR A 317 -10.97 -1.32 -18.37
C THR A 317 -11.24 0.12 -18.82
N PRO A 318 -10.77 1.14 -18.11
CA PRO A 318 -10.93 2.54 -18.51
C PRO A 318 -10.29 2.86 -19.85
N ASP A 319 -11.01 3.55 -20.73
CA ASP A 319 -10.54 3.91 -22.09
C ASP A 319 -9.70 5.20 -22.13
N GLY A 320 -9.69 5.99 -21.04
CA GLY A 320 -9.04 7.30 -20.98
C GLY A 320 -7.50 7.25 -20.92
N PRO A 321 -6.82 8.40 -21.06
CA PRO A 321 -5.36 8.46 -20.93
C PRO A 321 -4.90 8.00 -19.54
N ILE A 322 -3.73 7.37 -19.48
CA ILE A 322 -3.11 6.93 -18.21
C ILE A 322 -2.78 8.13 -17.34
N PHE A 323 -2.21 9.18 -17.94
CA PHE A 323 -1.86 10.40 -17.23
C PHE A 323 -2.80 11.53 -17.60
N LYS A 324 -3.22 12.29 -16.57
CA LYS A 324 -4.13 13.43 -16.68
C LYS A 324 -3.44 14.70 -16.19
N LYS A 325 -3.90 15.84 -16.63
CA LYS A 325 -3.47 17.12 -16.07
C LYS A 325 -4.16 17.32 -14.72
N ARG A 326 -3.40 17.79 -13.72
CA ARG A 326 -3.97 18.18 -12.42
C ARG A 326 -4.74 19.49 -12.58
N GLU A 327 -5.98 19.51 -12.14
CA GLU A 327 -6.83 20.70 -12.20
C GLU A 327 -6.53 21.71 -11.08
N SER A 328 -6.22 21.20 -9.88
CA SER A 328 -5.94 22.02 -8.71
C SER A 328 -4.45 22.07 -8.41
N PRO A 329 -3.82 23.25 -8.37
CA PRO A 329 -2.41 23.38 -8.03
C PRO A 329 -2.16 22.91 -6.58
N SER A 330 -0.92 22.47 -6.30
CA SER A 330 -0.46 22.13 -4.97
C SER A 330 0.87 22.82 -4.72
N VAL A 331 1.04 23.41 -3.54
CA VAL A 331 2.30 24.05 -3.15
C VAL A 331 3.48 23.07 -3.06
N PHE A 332 3.20 21.77 -3.03
CA PHE A 332 4.22 20.73 -3.00
C PHE A 332 4.69 20.30 -4.40
N ILE A 333 3.95 20.70 -5.45
CA ILE A 333 4.19 20.31 -6.84
C ILE A 333 4.53 21.60 -7.60
N LEU A 334 5.78 21.98 -7.54
CA LEU A 334 6.35 23.15 -8.22
C LEU A 334 7.14 22.71 -9.44
#